data_acdbfeaee4535192a916fe4c0ae68d39
#
_entry.id   acdbfeaee4535192a916fe4c0ae68d39
#
_cell.length_a   1.000
_cell.length_b   1.000
_cell.length_c   1.000
_cell.angle_alpha   90.00
_cell.angle_beta   90.00
_cell.angle_gamma   90.00
#
_symmetry.space_group_name_H-M   'P 1'
#
loop_
_entity.id
_entity.type
_entity.pdbx_description
1 polymer ?
#
loop_
_entity_poly.entity_id
_entity_poly.type
_entity_poly.pdbx_seq_one_letter_code
_entity_poly.pdbx_strand_id
1 'polypeptide(L)'
;MRTFTILLGGCLVLALAPRSFAHFRLVEPASWLQESEELGDPQWSPPCGGTLTDPGKPTGAITKIQGGEKLHIRIREMAFHPGFYRAALAVNSRAELPPDPEATSEAGANGRPRSVSGAIHYPPSPPVLADGLFMHVAPFDKEQEADVEIPNINCAKCTLQVIEFMAAHGRNKDGDYTYHHCADLQIRANPNKPIDTRFPAEDKKR
;
A
#
# COMPACT_ATOMS: atom_id res chain seq x y z
N MET A 1 48.48 14.17 53.41
CA MET A 1 47.99 13.27 52.31
C MET A 1 46.54 13.66 52.01
N ARG A 2 46.26 14.24 50.86
CA ARG A 2 44.89 14.60 50.42
C ARG A 2 44.48 13.62 49.34
N THR A 3 43.48 12.78 49.64
CA THR A 3 42.92 11.80 48.73
C THR A 3 41.93 12.50 47.79
N PHE A 4 42.24 12.49 46.50
CA PHE A 4 41.35 12.99 45.46
C PHE A 4 40.45 11.85 44.96
N THR A 5 39.16 11.92 45.25
CA THR A 5 38.17 11.00 44.73
C THR A 5 37.67 11.52 43.39
N ILE A 6 38.03 10.83 42.31
CA ILE A 6 37.51 11.11 40.94
C ILE A 6 36.18 10.38 40.78
N LEU A 7 35.09 11.13 40.74
CA LEU A 7 33.76 10.63 40.36
C LEU A 7 33.71 10.54 38.83
N LEU A 8 33.78 9.33 38.25
CA LEU A 8 33.46 9.08 36.85
C LEU A 8 31.92 9.13 36.69
N GLY A 9 31.41 10.24 36.16
CA GLY A 9 30.04 10.38 35.70
C GLY A 9 29.84 9.61 34.38
N GLY A 10 29.27 8.43 34.45
CA GLY A 10 28.87 7.68 33.27
C GLY A 10 27.68 8.34 32.58
N CYS A 11 27.91 8.96 31.43
CA CYS A 11 26.86 9.47 30.55
C CYS A 11 26.13 8.25 29.91
N LEU A 12 24.98 7.91 30.42
CA LEU A 12 24.09 6.90 29.80
C LEU A 12 23.46 7.52 28.53
N VAL A 13 24.08 7.30 27.38
CA VAL A 13 23.50 7.65 26.09
C VAL A 13 22.37 6.67 25.82
N LEU A 14 21.13 7.06 26.13
CA LEU A 14 19.94 6.35 25.62
C LEU A 14 19.95 6.51 24.10
N ALA A 15 20.37 5.48 23.40
CA ALA A 15 20.17 5.35 21.97
C ALA A 15 18.65 5.21 21.73
N LEU A 16 17.99 6.31 21.38
CA LEU A 16 16.65 6.30 20.81
C LEU A 16 16.79 5.62 19.45
N ALA A 17 16.50 4.32 19.40
CA ALA A 17 16.36 3.64 18.11
C ALA A 17 15.24 4.37 17.33
N PRO A 18 15.52 4.85 16.12
CA PRO A 18 14.47 5.43 15.29
C PRO A 18 13.39 4.37 15.13
N ARG A 19 12.15 4.71 15.45
CA ARG A 19 11.00 3.89 15.09
C ARG A 19 10.92 3.94 13.58
N SER A 20 11.31 2.88 12.92
CA SER A 20 11.15 2.73 11.49
C SER A 20 9.66 2.49 11.22
N PHE A 21 9.00 3.47 10.63
CA PHE A 21 7.65 3.37 10.12
C PHE A 21 7.78 3.37 8.59
N ALA A 22 7.43 2.26 7.94
CA ALA A 22 7.22 2.26 6.50
C ALA A 22 5.94 3.05 6.22
N HIS A 23 5.99 3.90 5.24
CA HIS A 23 4.80 4.67 4.85
C HIS A 23 4.99 5.17 3.41
N PHE A 24 3.90 5.20 2.67
CA PHE A 24 3.89 5.82 1.34
C PHE A 24 2.65 6.68 1.15
N ARG A 25 2.66 7.52 0.12
CA ARG A 25 1.51 8.25 -0.38
C ARG A 25 1.15 7.77 -1.77
N LEU A 26 -0.15 7.62 -2.02
CA LEU A 26 -0.66 7.43 -3.37
C LEU A 26 -0.86 8.79 -4.03
N VAL A 27 0.10 9.21 -4.86
CA VAL A 27 0.08 10.54 -5.50
C VAL A 27 -0.85 10.54 -6.72
N GLU A 28 -0.80 9.47 -7.53
CA GLU A 28 -1.69 9.24 -8.66
C GLU A 28 -2.07 7.76 -8.77
N PRO A 29 -3.34 7.47 -9.02
CA PRO A 29 -4.48 8.37 -9.01
C PRO A 29 -4.75 8.94 -7.62
N ALA A 30 -5.54 10.03 -7.54
CA ALA A 30 -5.83 10.65 -6.24
C ALA A 30 -6.44 9.65 -5.25
N SER A 31 -5.87 9.59 -4.06
CA SER A 31 -6.33 8.72 -2.98
C SER A 31 -7.79 9.01 -2.58
N TRP A 32 -8.55 7.97 -2.22
CA TRP A 32 -9.91 8.11 -1.71
C TRP A 32 -9.96 8.69 -0.29
N LEU A 33 -8.86 8.57 0.49
CA LEU A 33 -8.71 9.19 1.81
C LEU A 33 -7.79 10.41 1.75
N GLN A 34 -8.06 11.36 2.63
CA GLN A 34 -7.11 12.43 2.90
C GLN A 34 -5.89 11.83 3.60
N GLU A 35 -4.74 11.96 2.97
CA GLU A 35 -3.46 11.47 3.47
C GLU A 35 -2.69 12.59 4.16
N SER A 36 -2.01 12.28 5.26
CA SER A 36 -1.10 13.24 5.89
C SER A 36 0.09 13.52 4.97
N GLU A 37 0.55 14.76 4.93
CA GLU A 37 1.70 15.14 4.11
C GLU A 37 3.01 14.56 4.64
N GLU A 38 3.08 14.26 5.93
CA GLU A 38 4.28 13.76 6.59
C GLU A 38 4.50 12.26 6.40
N LEU A 39 3.42 11.46 6.51
CA LEU A 39 3.52 10.00 6.51
C LEU A 39 2.58 9.30 5.53
N GLY A 40 1.59 10.00 4.94
CA GLY A 40 0.57 9.35 4.10
C GLY A 40 -0.52 8.62 4.86
N ASP A 41 -0.58 8.76 6.18
CA ASP A 41 -1.63 8.16 7.02
C ASP A 41 -3.02 8.75 6.71
N PRO A 42 -4.09 7.96 6.90
CA PRO A 42 -4.16 6.64 7.52
C PRO A 42 -4.09 5.49 6.47
N GLN A 43 -3.18 4.52 6.64
CA GLN A 43 -2.93 3.46 5.66
C GLN A 43 -2.82 2.04 6.26
N TRP A 44 -3.27 1.83 7.50
CA TRP A 44 -2.98 0.61 8.27
C TRP A 44 -3.96 -0.52 7.97
N SER A 45 -5.25 -0.22 7.94
CA SER A 45 -6.27 -1.26 7.85
C SER A 45 -6.58 -1.70 6.42
N PRO A 46 -6.64 -3.02 6.14
CA PRO A 46 -7.15 -3.50 4.87
C PRO A 46 -8.66 -3.21 4.73
N PRO A 47 -9.16 -3.08 3.51
CA PRO A 47 -8.41 -3.13 2.26
C PRO A 47 -7.92 -1.76 1.77
N CYS A 48 -8.32 -0.63 2.37
CA CYS A 48 -8.19 0.70 1.79
C CYS A 48 -7.65 1.77 2.74
N GLY A 49 -6.91 1.40 3.76
CA GLY A 49 -6.40 2.32 4.75
C GLY A 49 -7.40 2.62 5.89
N GLY A 50 -7.11 3.64 6.67
CA GLY A 50 -7.74 3.85 7.95
C GLY A 50 -7.03 3.08 9.07
N THR A 51 -7.61 3.10 10.25
CA THR A 51 -7.26 2.24 11.38
C THR A 51 -8.53 1.53 11.88
N LEU A 52 -8.40 0.59 12.83
CA LEU A 52 -9.56 -0.09 13.43
C LEU A 52 -10.54 0.89 14.14
N THR A 53 -10.06 2.05 14.56
CA THR A 53 -10.84 3.04 15.31
C THR A 53 -11.13 4.33 14.54
N ASP A 54 -10.41 4.55 13.44
CA ASP A 54 -10.59 5.73 12.57
C ASP A 54 -10.53 5.28 11.09
N PRO A 55 -11.68 5.28 10.38
CA PRO A 55 -11.72 4.89 8.97
C PRO A 55 -11.07 5.91 8.02
N GLY A 56 -10.64 7.06 8.55
CA GLY A 56 -10.12 8.17 7.77
C GLY A 56 -11.21 9.04 7.13
N LYS A 57 -10.80 10.13 6.51
CA LYS A 57 -11.71 11.13 5.90
C LYS A 57 -11.67 11.02 4.38
N PRO A 58 -12.80 10.70 3.72
CA PRO A 58 -12.86 10.62 2.26
C PRO A 58 -12.54 11.95 1.57
N THR A 59 -11.84 11.90 0.45
CA THR A 59 -11.57 13.04 -0.42
C THR A 59 -12.73 13.34 -1.37
N GLY A 60 -13.48 12.30 -1.75
CA GLY A 60 -14.48 12.37 -2.83
C GLY A 60 -13.87 12.44 -4.23
N ALA A 61 -12.56 12.27 -4.37
CA ALA A 61 -11.89 12.24 -5.66
C ALA A 61 -12.29 10.99 -6.45
N ILE A 62 -12.54 11.16 -7.76
CA ILE A 62 -12.84 10.07 -8.69
C ILE A 62 -12.00 10.26 -9.93
N THR A 63 -11.16 9.27 -10.24
CA THR A 63 -10.39 9.26 -11.47
C THR A 63 -11.18 8.58 -12.59
N LYS A 64 -11.33 9.25 -13.73
CA LYS A 64 -12.04 8.74 -14.91
C LYS A 64 -11.04 8.22 -15.92
N ILE A 65 -11.28 7.00 -16.42
CA ILE A 65 -10.42 6.37 -17.42
C ILE A 65 -11.25 5.53 -18.39
N GLN A 66 -10.76 5.38 -19.62
CA GLN A 66 -11.35 4.46 -20.59
C GLN A 66 -10.79 3.04 -20.38
N GLY A 67 -11.65 2.05 -20.46
CA GLY A 67 -11.27 0.64 -20.37
C GLY A 67 -10.26 0.24 -21.46
N GLY A 68 -9.29 -0.58 -21.11
CA GLY A 68 -8.20 -0.98 -21.99
C GLY A 68 -7.13 0.10 -22.22
N GLU A 69 -7.14 1.19 -21.45
CA GLU A 69 -6.05 2.16 -21.36
C GLU A 69 -5.13 1.85 -20.20
N LYS A 70 -4.00 2.52 -20.14
CA LYS A 70 -3.06 2.44 -19.04
C LYS A 70 -3.36 3.52 -17.99
N LEU A 71 -3.50 3.11 -16.75
CA LEU A 71 -3.61 4.01 -15.62
C LEU A 71 -2.20 4.29 -15.10
N HIS A 72 -1.85 5.55 -15.01
CA HIS A 72 -0.62 5.97 -14.37
C HIS A 72 -0.75 5.85 -12.86
N ILE A 73 0.17 5.11 -12.24
CA ILE A 73 0.29 5.00 -10.79
C ILE A 73 1.58 5.67 -10.38
N ARG A 74 1.50 6.63 -9.46
CA ARG A 74 2.65 7.32 -8.89
C ARG A 74 2.55 7.28 -7.38
N ILE A 75 3.62 6.82 -6.75
CA ILE A 75 3.75 6.75 -5.31
C ILE A 75 4.96 7.56 -4.83
N ARG A 76 4.86 8.03 -3.59
CA ARG A 76 6.00 8.62 -2.86
C ARG A 76 6.23 7.81 -1.60
N GLU A 77 7.41 7.23 -1.47
CA GLU A 77 7.85 6.63 -0.22
C GLU A 77 8.10 7.73 0.82
N MET A 78 7.50 7.61 1.98
CA MET A 78 7.63 8.57 3.08
C MET A 78 8.57 8.05 4.16
N ALA A 79 8.61 6.74 4.33
CA ALA A 79 9.55 6.06 5.22
C ALA A 79 9.90 4.70 4.62
N PHE A 80 11.18 4.42 4.49
CA PHE A 80 11.71 3.26 3.80
C PHE A 80 11.47 1.94 4.53
N HIS A 81 10.97 0.96 3.77
CA HIS A 81 11.13 -0.47 4.06
C HIS A 81 11.41 -1.25 2.78
N PRO A 82 12.28 -2.27 2.84
CA PRO A 82 12.42 -3.19 1.72
C PRO A 82 11.06 -3.80 1.40
N GLY A 83 10.72 -3.93 0.13
CA GLY A 83 9.42 -4.51 -0.20
C GLY A 83 9.04 -4.37 -1.66
N PHE A 84 7.75 -4.44 -1.91
CA PHE A 84 7.17 -4.27 -3.24
C PHE A 84 5.73 -3.76 -3.13
N TYR A 85 5.21 -3.32 -4.27
CA TYR A 85 3.84 -2.82 -4.37
C TYR A 85 2.98 -3.73 -5.25
N ARG A 86 1.66 -3.74 -4.99
CA ARG A 86 0.66 -4.46 -5.79
C ARG A 86 -0.51 -3.53 -6.08
N ALA A 87 -1.02 -3.60 -7.32
CA ALA A 87 -2.25 -2.93 -7.73
C ALA A 87 -3.35 -3.98 -8.00
N ALA A 88 -4.56 -3.75 -7.46
CA ALA A 88 -5.74 -4.60 -7.67
C ALA A 88 -7.00 -3.77 -7.89
N LEU A 89 -7.99 -4.32 -8.58
CA LEU A 89 -9.23 -3.63 -8.94
C LEU A 89 -10.46 -4.41 -8.48
N ALA A 90 -11.27 -3.78 -7.64
CA ALA A 90 -12.60 -4.24 -7.29
C ALA A 90 -13.66 -3.50 -8.12
N VAL A 91 -14.66 -4.22 -8.65
CA VAL A 91 -15.69 -3.66 -9.54
C VAL A 91 -16.93 -3.26 -8.75
N ASN A 92 -17.48 -4.16 -7.93
CA ASN A 92 -18.74 -3.94 -7.24
C ASN A 92 -18.58 -3.63 -5.76
N SER A 93 -17.55 -4.18 -5.11
CA SER A 93 -17.34 -4.04 -3.69
C SER A 93 -15.86 -4.14 -3.34
N ARG A 94 -15.41 -3.36 -2.38
CA ARG A 94 -14.06 -3.49 -1.80
C ARG A 94 -13.78 -4.89 -1.21
N ALA A 95 -14.82 -5.67 -0.93
CA ALA A 95 -14.69 -7.06 -0.51
C ALA A 95 -14.17 -8.00 -1.63
N GLU A 96 -14.18 -7.55 -2.89
CA GLU A 96 -13.57 -8.29 -4.01
C GLU A 96 -12.04 -8.11 -4.08
N LEU A 97 -11.48 -7.16 -3.32
CA LEU A 97 -10.04 -6.95 -3.27
C LEU A 97 -9.35 -8.17 -2.65
N PRO A 98 -8.17 -8.53 -3.16
CA PRO A 98 -7.46 -9.69 -2.65
C PRO A 98 -6.98 -9.45 -1.22
N PRO A 99 -6.79 -10.51 -0.43
CA PRO A 99 -6.11 -10.41 0.86
C PRO A 99 -4.67 -9.90 0.68
N ASP A 100 -4.08 -9.47 1.79
CA ASP A 100 -2.67 -9.11 1.81
C ASP A 100 -1.79 -10.27 1.33
N PRO A 101 -0.59 -9.97 0.79
CA PRO A 101 0.35 -11.01 0.39
C PRO A 101 0.65 -11.97 1.54
N GLU A 102 0.57 -13.27 1.28
CA GLU A 102 0.99 -14.26 2.24
C GLU A 102 2.46 -14.06 2.59
N ALA A 103 2.74 -13.80 3.87
CA ALA A 103 4.07 -13.45 4.34
C ALA A 103 4.76 -14.65 5.00
N THR A 104 6.05 -14.85 4.68
CA THR A 104 6.94 -15.62 5.55
C THR A 104 7.47 -14.70 6.64
N SER A 105 7.66 -15.23 7.84
CA SER A 105 8.14 -14.45 8.97
C SER A 105 9.16 -15.25 9.80
N GLU A 106 10.00 -14.54 10.54
CA GLU A 106 10.97 -15.07 11.49
C GLU A 106 10.82 -14.39 12.85
N ALA A 107 11.48 -14.92 13.86
CA ALA A 107 11.52 -14.28 15.18
C ALA A 107 12.44 -13.04 15.12
N GLY A 108 11.88 -11.86 15.37
CA GLY A 108 12.66 -10.63 15.52
C GLY A 108 13.42 -10.57 16.84
N ALA A 109 14.28 -9.56 17.01
CA ALA A 109 15.20 -9.40 18.13
C ALA A 109 14.52 -9.40 19.52
N ASN A 110 13.23 -9.08 19.60
CA ASN A 110 12.43 -9.06 20.82
C ASN A 110 11.41 -10.22 20.89
N GLY A 111 11.58 -11.27 20.05
CA GLY A 111 10.68 -12.41 19.97
C GLY A 111 9.36 -12.13 19.22
N ARG A 112 9.13 -10.91 18.72
CA ARG A 112 7.97 -10.61 17.90
C ARG A 112 8.19 -11.03 16.44
N PRO A 113 7.17 -11.56 15.75
CA PRO A 113 7.30 -11.91 14.34
C PRO A 113 7.72 -10.70 13.48
N ARG A 114 8.63 -10.97 12.55
CA ARG A 114 9.13 -10.02 11.57
C ARG A 114 9.00 -10.64 10.18
N SER A 115 8.47 -9.90 9.22
CA SER A 115 8.35 -10.35 7.84
C SER A 115 9.72 -10.56 7.18
N VAL A 116 9.80 -11.56 6.32
CA VAL A 116 10.98 -11.84 5.48
C VAL A 116 10.65 -11.61 4.01
N SER A 117 9.56 -12.21 3.54
CA SER A 117 9.10 -12.08 2.16
C SER A 117 7.59 -12.19 2.07
N GLY A 118 7.01 -11.62 1.02
CA GLY A 118 5.61 -11.77 0.65
C GLY A 118 5.45 -12.51 -0.67
N ALA A 119 4.35 -13.22 -0.84
CA ALA A 119 4.02 -13.87 -2.08
C ALA A 119 3.72 -12.84 -3.18
N ILE A 120 4.30 -13.04 -4.37
CA ILE A 120 4.02 -12.24 -5.56
C ILE A 120 3.31 -13.13 -6.58
N HIS A 121 2.21 -12.64 -7.13
CA HIS A 121 1.43 -13.32 -8.17
C HIS A 121 1.97 -12.99 -9.56
N TYR A 122 2.61 -13.96 -10.20
CA TYR A 122 3.12 -13.80 -11.55
C TYR A 122 2.80 -15.01 -12.44
N PRO A 123 2.14 -14.84 -13.60
CA PRO A 123 1.50 -13.60 -14.05
C PRO A 123 0.33 -13.19 -13.14
N PRO A 124 0.03 -11.87 -13.03
CA PRO A 124 -1.11 -11.42 -12.24
C PRO A 124 -2.43 -11.90 -12.87
N SER A 125 -3.41 -12.18 -12.00
CA SER A 125 -4.77 -12.55 -12.41
C SER A 125 -5.80 -11.76 -11.62
N PRO A 126 -6.99 -11.46 -12.19
CA PRO A 126 -8.03 -10.73 -11.49
C PRO A 126 -8.31 -11.26 -10.07
N PRO A 127 -8.48 -10.38 -9.08
CA PRO A 127 -8.58 -8.92 -9.20
C PRO A 127 -7.23 -8.19 -9.25
N VAL A 128 -6.08 -8.88 -9.19
CA VAL A 128 -4.74 -8.28 -9.26
C VAL A 128 -4.46 -7.82 -10.69
N LEU A 129 -4.13 -6.54 -10.87
CA LEU A 129 -3.74 -5.94 -12.13
C LEU A 129 -2.24 -6.02 -12.38
N ALA A 130 -1.45 -5.74 -11.34
CA ALA A 130 0.01 -5.81 -11.35
C ALA A 130 0.53 -6.14 -9.96
N ASP A 131 1.60 -6.93 -9.88
CA ASP A 131 2.22 -7.33 -8.62
C ASP A 131 3.74 -7.28 -8.74
N GLY A 132 4.44 -7.11 -7.60
CA GLY A 132 5.88 -6.93 -7.59
C GLY A 132 6.34 -5.59 -8.17
N LEU A 133 5.45 -4.57 -8.24
CA LEU A 133 5.82 -3.22 -8.67
C LEU A 133 6.83 -2.62 -7.70
N PHE A 134 7.72 -1.78 -8.22
CA PHE A 134 8.66 -0.98 -7.41
C PHE A 134 9.43 -1.80 -6.36
N MET A 135 9.79 -3.05 -6.68
CA MET A 135 10.57 -3.89 -5.77
C MET A 135 11.90 -3.23 -5.43
N HIS A 136 12.19 -3.10 -4.12
CA HIS A 136 13.38 -2.38 -3.68
C HIS A 136 13.92 -2.91 -2.35
N VAL A 137 15.21 -2.66 -2.12
CA VAL A 137 15.96 -3.01 -0.91
C VAL A 137 16.72 -1.82 -0.33
N ALA A 138 16.54 -0.65 -0.94
CA ALA A 138 17.11 0.62 -0.51
C ALA A 138 16.05 1.73 -0.72
N PRO A 139 16.11 2.85 0.03
CA PRO A 139 15.19 3.98 -0.14
C PRO A 139 15.14 4.47 -1.58
N PHE A 140 13.96 4.89 -2.02
CA PHE A 140 13.84 5.61 -3.29
C PHE A 140 14.35 7.05 -3.14
N ASP A 141 15.06 7.52 -4.17
CA ASP A 141 15.56 8.90 -4.27
C ASP A 141 14.52 9.87 -4.87
N LYS A 142 13.43 9.32 -5.45
CA LYS A 142 12.34 10.05 -6.10
C LYS A 142 11.05 9.25 -6.06
N GLU A 143 9.95 9.88 -6.45
CA GLU A 143 8.68 9.19 -6.68
C GLU A 143 8.84 8.06 -7.69
N GLN A 144 8.12 6.97 -7.48
CA GLN A 144 8.09 5.82 -8.38
C GLN A 144 6.80 5.84 -9.21
N GLU A 145 6.94 5.46 -10.46
CA GLU A 145 5.85 5.55 -11.44
C GLU A 145 5.75 4.26 -12.25
N ALA A 146 4.51 3.83 -12.50
CA ALA A 146 4.22 2.70 -13.38
C ALA A 146 2.88 2.89 -14.09
N ASP A 147 2.80 2.41 -15.31
CA ASP A 147 1.55 2.32 -16.06
C ASP A 147 0.96 0.93 -15.93
N VAL A 148 -0.27 0.83 -15.43
CA VAL A 148 -0.98 -0.43 -15.24
C VAL A 148 -2.18 -0.50 -16.18
N GLU A 149 -2.30 -1.58 -16.95
CA GLU A 149 -3.41 -1.78 -17.88
C GLU A 149 -4.73 -1.97 -17.14
N ILE A 150 -5.73 -1.15 -17.48
CA ILE A 150 -7.08 -1.25 -16.92
C ILE A 150 -7.94 -2.17 -17.81
N PRO A 151 -8.69 -3.13 -17.23
CA PRO A 151 -9.56 -4.00 -18.02
C PRO A 151 -10.60 -3.20 -18.80
N ASN A 152 -10.97 -3.69 -19.99
CA ASN A 152 -12.03 -3.07 -20.76
C ASN A 152 -13.41 -3.46 -20.20
N ILE A 153 -13.87 -2.72 -19.20
CA ILE A 153 -15.15 -2.92 -18.52
C ILE A 153 -15.91 -1.61 -18.36
N ASN A 154 -17.21 -1.69 -18.07
CA ASN A 154 -17.95 -0.56 -17.51
C ASN A 154 -18.00 -0.69 -16.00
N CYS A 155 -17.68 0.39 -15.31
CA CYS A 155 -17.79 0.47 -13.86
C CYS A 155 -17.94 1.94 -13.44
N ALA A 156 -19.08 2.29 -12.88
CA ALA A 156 -19.35 3.65 -12.44
C ALA A 156 -18.60 4.01 -11.15
N LYS A 157 -18.30 3.01 -10.32
CA LYS A 157 -17.62 3.19 -9.02
C LYS A 157 -16.78 1.99 -8.65
N CYS A 158 -15.64 1.85 -9.29
CA CYS A 158 -14.64 0.84 -8.94
C CYS A 158 -13.69 1.35 -7.86
N THR A 159 -13.01 0.42 -7.23
CA THR A 159 -11.92 0.73 -6.31
C THR A 159 -10.62 0.14 -6.83
N LEU A 160 -9.65 0.99 -7.12
CA LEU A 160 -8.25 0.60 -7.25
C LEU A 160 -7.66 0.51 -5.83
N GLN A 161 -7.01 -0.59 -5.52
CA GLN A 161 -6.16 -0.73 -4.34
C GLN A 161 -4.70 -0.67 -4.78
N VAL A 162 -3.88 0.07 -4.05
CA VAL A 162 -2.41 0.03 -4.11
C VAL A 162 -1.91 -0.29 -2.72
N ILE A 163 -1.16 -1.37 -2.59
CA ILE A 163 -0.56 -1.76 -1.32
C ILE A 163 0.96 -1.72 -1.39
N GLU A 164 1.60 -1.53 -0.24
CA GLU A 164 3.01 -1.79 0.00
C GLU A 164 3.16 -2.99 0.92
N PHE A 165 3.76 -4.08 0.43
CA PHE A 165 4.24 -5.15 1.30
C PHE A 165 5.63 -4.80 1.82
N MET A 166 5.81 -4.92 3.14
CA MET A 166 7.06 -4.57 3.82
C MET A 166 7.79 -5.83 4.27
N ALA A 167 9.01 -6.04 3.77
CA ALA A 167 9.95 -6.99 4.34
C ALA A 167 10.71 -6.36 5.51
N ALA A 168 11.28 -7.19 6.36
CA ALA A 168 12.03 -6.77 7.53
C ALA A 168 11.23 -5.91 8.54
N HIS A 169 9.89 -6.03 8.54
CA HIS A 169 8.96 -5.23 9.34
C HIS A 169 8.29 -6.07 10.44
N GLY A 170 8.05 -5.47 11.60
CA GLY A 170 7.22 -6.05 12.64
C GLY A 170 5.74 -6.02 12.24
N ARG A 171 4.93 -6.97 12.76
CA ARG A 171 3.51 -7.01 12.47
C ARG A 171 2.80 -5.73 12.92
N ASN A 172 2.05 -5.10 12.03
CA ASN A 172 1.21 -3.95 12.34
C ASN A 172 0.03 -4.36 13.24
N LYS A 173 -0.41 -3.42 14.07
CA LYS A 173 -1.55 -3.65 14.97
C LYS A 173 -2.86 -3.82 14.21
N ASP A 174 -3.09 -2.99 13.21
CA ASP A 174 -4.34 -2.85 12.47
C ASP A 174 -4.25 -3.45 11.05
N GLY A 175 -3.13 -4.02 10.68
CA GLY A 175 -2.81 -4.71 9.45
C GLY A 175 -1.73 -5.74 9.70
N ASP A 176 -1.30 -6.47 8.68
CA ASP A 176 -0.24 -7.46 8.85
C ASP A 176 1.13 -6.82 8.58
N TYR A 177 1.71 -7.07 7.42
CA TYR A 177 2.99 -6.49 6.98
C TYR A 177 2.78 -5.59 5.76
N THR A 178 1.60 -4.93 5.72
CA THR A 178 1.12 -4.25 4.52
C THR A 178 0.50 -2.91 4.89
N TYR A 179 0.74 -1.91 4.05
CA TYR A 179 -0.01 -0.66 4.05
C TYR A 179 -0.89 -0.55 2.81
N HIS A 180 -2.00 0.18 2.95
CA HIS A 180 -3.10 0.17 2.01
C HIS A 180 -3.54 1.57 1.63
N HIS A 181 -3.56 1.86 0.33
CA HIS A 181 -4.26 2.99 -0.25
C HIS A 181 -5.25 2.52 -1.31
N CYS A 182 -6.31 3.27 -1.48
CA CYS A 182 -7.25 3.07 -2.57
C CYS A 182 -7.49 4.38 -3.32
N ALA A 183 -7.99 4.26 -4.54
CA ALA A 183 -8.54 5.35 -5.32
C ALA A 183 -9.88 4.94 -5.92
N ASP A 184 -10.85 5.83 -5.91
CA ASP A 184 -12.13 5.60 -6.58
C ASP A 184 -11.99 5.88 -8.07
N LEU A 185 -12.38 4.92 -8.91
CA LEU A 185 -12.31 5.02 -10.36
C LEU A 185 -13.71 4.99 -10.98
N GLN A 186 -13.83 5.66 -12.13
CA GLN A 186 -14.93 5.46 -13.08
C GLN A 186 -14.33 4.96 -14.39
N ILE A 187 -14.67 3.74 -14.80
CA ILE A 187 -14.19 3.13 -16.03
C ILE A 187 -15.34 3.08 -17.03
N ARG A 188 -15.11 3.59 -18.24
CA ARG A 188 -16.02 3.45 -19.38
C ARG A 188 -15.38 2.53 -20.40
N ALA A 189 -16.07 1.44 -20.74
CA ALA A 189 -15.58 0.51 -21.74
C ALA A 189 -15.33 1.22 -23.10
N ASN A 190 -14.23 0.86 -23.73
CA ASN A 190 -13.92 1.24 -25.09
C ASN A 190 -14.76 0.38 -26.05
N PRO A 191 -15.66 0.98 -26.85
CA PRO A 191 -16.54 0.24 -27.76
C PRO A 191 -15.78 -0.47 -28.88
N ASN A 192 -14.54 -0.09 -29.14
CA ASN A 192 -13.68 -0.68 -30.17
C ASN A 192 -12.84 -1.86 -29.67
N LYS A 193 -12.97 -2.22 -28.38
CA LYS A 193 -12.27 -3.36 -27.76
C LYS A 193 -13.28 -4.35 -27.17
N PRO A 194 -12.99 -5.64 -27.17
CA PRO A 194 -13.85 -6.61 -26.48
C PRO A 194 -13.90 -6.31 -24.97
N ILE A 195 -15.07 -6.58 -24.38
CA ILE A 195 -15.23 -6.51 -22.92
C ILE A 195 -14.37 -7.59 -22.26
N ASP A 196 -13.67 -7.22 -21.19
CA ASP A 196 -12.89 -8.16 -20.40
C ASP A 196 -13.80 -8.92 -19.42
N THR A 197 -14.15 -10.14 -19.78
CA THR A 197 -15.04 -11.01 -19.01
C THR A 197 -14.37 -11.70 -17.82
N ARG A 198 -13.08 -11.51 -17.61
CA ARG A 198 -12.35 -12.02 -16.43
C ARG A 198 -12.72 -11.26 -15.17
N PHE A 199 -13.19 -10.01 -15.30
CA PHE A 199 -13.72 -9.22 -14.22
C PHE A 199 -15.24 -9.35 -14.11
N PRO A 200 -15.84 -9.23 -12.90
CA PRO A 200 -17.29 -9.25 -12.77
C PRO A 200 -17.93 -8.08 -13.52
N ALA A 201 -19.16 -8.30 -14.02
CA ALA A 201 -19.95 -7.20 -14.54
C ALA A 201 -20.38 -6.27 -13.40
N GLU A 202 -20.56 -4.98 -13.70
CA GLU A 202 -21.10 -4.04 -12.73
C GLU A 202 -22.54 -4.41 -12.35
N ASP A 203 -22.82 -4.42 -11.06
CA ASP A 203 -24.17 -4.64 -10.55
C ASP A 203 -25.09 -3.48 -10.88
N LYS A 204 -26.15 -3.74 -11.66
CA LYS A 204 -27.13 -2.72 -12.09
C LYS A 204 -28.03 -2.17 -10.95
N LYS A 205 -27.82 -2.61 -9.72
CA LYS A 205 -28.65 -2.27 -8.55
C LYS A 205 -28.07 -1.24 -7.60
N ARG A 206 -27.05 -0.47 -8.05
CA ARG A 206 -26.47 0.62 -7.24
C ARG A 206 -26.87 1.99 -7.71
#